data_0db9d71e934a1e9525a28cff1fb0b886
#
_entry.id   0db9d71e934a1e9525a28cff1fb0b886
#
_cell.length_a   1.000
_cell.length_b   1.000
_cell.length_c   1.000
_cell.angle_alpha   90.00
_cell.angle_beta   90.00
_cell.angle_gamma   90.00
#
_symmetry.space_group_name_H-M   'P 1'
#
loop_
_entity.id
_entity.type
_entity.pdbx_description
1 polymer ?
#
loop_
_entity_poly.entity_id
_entity_poly.type
_entity_poly.pdbx_seq_one_letter_code
_entity_poly.pdbx_strand_id
1 'polypeptide(L)'
;MKTGKTMKTIWWSVFSAVLICGSAVANEVKNVAITAIVEHPALDAVRDGALAELKKAGYEPGKNLKVDFQSAQGNTATAAQIARKFVGDKPDVILAIGTPSAQSVVAATRTIPVVFSAISDPVAAKLVKDWGASGTNVTGASDTLLIQPQIDLIKQLIPNVKKIGYVYSSGEVNSVVVLKQLQEAGKTNGFEVVEAPAPRTTDIGTAARSLKGRVDVIYTSTDNNVVSAYESLYKAALDSGIPLVASDTSTVARGAIAALSNNYYGLGEETGKMMARILDGEKAGDMPVKTMDKLDLHLNLKSASAFGVSVPQTLIDSAKEVIAQ
;
A
#
# COMPACT_ATOMS: atom_id res chain seq x y z
N MET A 1 -0.42 102.12 27.71
CA MET A 1 -1.56 101.57 27.01
C MET A 1 -1.08 100.74 25.81
N LYS A 2 -1.07 99.47 25.86
CA LYS A 2 -1.01 98.58 24.72
C LYS A 2 -1.38 97.16 25.20
N THR A 3 -2.50 96.69 24.77
CA THR A 3 -3.13 95.44 25.07
C THR A 3 -2.40 94.30 24.29
N GLY A 4 -1.83 93.30 24.95
CA GLY A 4 -1.32 92.11 24.33
C GLY A 4 -2.32 90.96 24.39
N LYS A 5 -2.76 90.51 23.22
CA LYS A 5 -3.61 89.31 23.07
C LYS A 5 -2.74 88.07 23.01
N THR A 6 -2.89 87.18 23.97
CA THR A 6 -2.29 85.80 23.99
C THR A 6 -3.16 84.90 23.15
N MET A 7 -2.56 84.33 22.11
CA MET A 7 -3.19 83.35 21.20
C MET A 7 -2.82 81.90 21.76
N LYS A 8 -3.87 81.20 22.20
CA LYS A 8 -3.73 79.77 22.64
C LYS A 8 -3.78 78.89 21.40
N THR A 9 -2.67 78.21 21.11
CA THR A 9 -2.56 77.19 20.08
C THR A 9 -3.10 75.90 20.66
N ILE A 10 -4.17 75.38 20.09
CA ILE A 10 -4.74 74.02 20.39
C ILE A 10 -4.09 73.06 19.48
N TRP A 11 -3.29 72.11 20.04
CA TRP A 11 -2.76 70.94 19.33
C TRP A 11 -3.82 69.83 19.32
N TRP A 12 -4.30 69.49 18.15
CA TRP A 12 -5.11 68.32 17.92
C TRP A 12 -4.17 67.16 17.64
N SER A 13 -4.05 66.23 18.60
CA SER A 13 -3.40 64.95 18.40
C SER A 13 -4.36 64.01 17.67
N VAL A 14 -4.09 63.78 16.39
CA VAL A 14 -4.82 62.77 15.59
C VAL A 14 -4.24 61.40 15.98
N PHE A 15 -4.98 60.64 16.78
CA PHE A 15 -4.69 59.26 17.08
C PHE A 15 -5.16 58.41 15.89
N SER A 16 -4.24 58.04 14.96
CA SER A 16 -4.52 57.10 13.90
C SER A 16 -4.58 55.68 14.48
N ALA A 17 -5.78 55.15 14.70
CA ALA A 17 -6.01 53.76 15.01
C ALA A 17 -5.72 52.91 13.75
N VAL A 18 -4.56 52.24 13.71
CA VAL A 18 -4.28 51.23 12.72
C VAL A 18 -5.11 49.99 13.07
N LEU A 19 -6.25 49.82 12.36
CA LEU A 19 -6.97 48.54 12.36
C LEU A 19 -6.10 47.50 11.65
N ILE A 20 -5.42 46.66 12.42
CA ILE A 20 -4.86 45.43 11.92
C ILE A 20 -6.04 44.47 11.64
N CYS A 21 -6.57 44.50 10.41
CA CYS A 21 -7.43 43.45 9.92
C CYS A 21 -6.57 42.18 9.84
N GLY A 22 -6.55 41.40 10.91
CA GLY A 22 -6.11 40.02 10.86
C GLY A 22 -7.02 39.27 9.89
N SER A 23 -6.57 39.11 8.65
CA SER A 23 -7.21 38.18 7.71
C SER A 23 -7.18 36.81 8.38
N ALA A 24 -8.30 36.37 8.95
CA ALA A 24 -8.53 34.98 9.25
C ALA A 24 -8.45 34.28 7.89
N VAL A 25 -7.29 33.64 7.61
CA VAL A 25 -7.18 32.71 6.50
C VAL A 25 -8.16 31.62 6.88
N ALA A 26 -9.36 31.67 6.29
CA ALA A 26 -10.25 30.50 6.35
C ALA A 26 -9.44 29.35 5.77
N ASN A 27 -9.07 28.39 6.61
CA ASN A 27 -8.38 27.18 6.15
C ASN A 27 -9.31 26.53 5.13
N GLU A 28 -8.92 26.60 3.85
CA GLU A 28 -9.64 25.97 2.75
C GLU A 28 -9.72 24.47 3.05
N VAL A 29 -10.93 23.91 3.02
CA VAL A 29 -11.14 22.48 3.27
C VAL A 29 -10.57 21.71 2.08
N LYS A 30 -9.54 20.93 2.31
CA LYS A 30 -8.94 20.07 1.30
C LYS A 30 -9.77 18.79 1.10
N ASN A 31 -9.87 18.35 -0.15
CA ASN A 31 -10.62 17.15 -0.53
C ASN A 31 -9.65 16.04 -0.96
N VAL A 32 -9.65 14.95 -0.26
CA VAL A 32 -8.84 13.75 -0.54
C VAL A 32 -9.77 12.61 -0.93
N ALA A 33 -9.54 12.03 -2.09
CA ALA A 33 -10.19 10.81 -2.51
C ALA A 33 -9.24 9.61 -2.32
N ILE A 34 -9.73 8.53 -1.75
CA ILE A 34 -8.95 7.30 -1.53
C ILE A 34 -9.70 6.12 -2.17
N THR A 35 -9.01 5.34 -2.99
CA THR A 35 -9.56 4.08 -3.51
C THR A 35 -8.61 2.92 -3.25
N ALA A 36 -9.18 1.78 -2.85
CA ALA A 36 -8.47 0.51 -2.77
C ALA A 36 -9.12 -0.51 -3.71
N ILE A 37 -8.31 -1.42 -4.29
CA ILE A 37 -8.88 -2.48 -5.14
C ILE A 37 -9.76 -3.42 -4.34
N VAL A 38 -9.39 -3.68 -3.09
CA VAL A 38 -10.13 -4.52 -2.15
C VAL A 38 -9.75 -4.10 -0.72
N GLU A 39 -10.56 -4.46 0.25
CA GLU A 39 -10.26 -4.26 1.68
C GLU A 39 -9.66 -5.55 2.25
N HIS A 40 -8.47 -5.42 2.84
CA HIS A 40 -7.82 -6.43 3.67
C HIS A 40 -6.76 -5.75 4.56
N PRO A 41 -6.29 -6.39 5.66
CA PRO A 41 -5.50 -5.72 6.69
C PRO A 41 -4.28 -4.94 6.19
N ALA A 42 -3.57 -5.42 5.17
CA ALA A 42 -2.40 -4.71 4.64
C ALA A 42 -2.78 -3.40 3.92
N LEU A 43 -3.80 -3.41 3.04
CA LEU A 43 -4.25 -2.20 2.34
C LEU A 43 -4.96 -1.22 3.28
N ASP A 44 -5.68 -1.73 4.29
CA ASP A 44 -6.27 -0.90 5.34
C ASP A 44 -5.19 -0.20 6.17
N ALA A 45 -4.09 -0.91 6.51
CA ALA A 45 -2.95 -0.32 7.20
C ALA A 45 -2.29 0.81 6.38
N VAL A 46 -2.20 0.68 5.06
CA VAL A 46 -1.73 1.77 4.17
C VAL A 46 -2.63 3.00 4.28
N ARG A 47 -3.94 2.81 4.16
CA ARG A 47 -4.91 3.90 4.29
C ARG A 47 -4.78 4.59 5.64
N ASP A 48 -4.75 3.81 6.70
CA ASP A 48 -4.72 4.31 8.07
C ASP A 48 -3.41 5.05 8.38
N GLY A 49 -2.26 4.53 7.89
CA GLY A 49 -0.97 5.20 7.97
C GLY A 49 -0.95 6.54 7.22
N ALA A 50 -1.53 6.58 6.00
CA ALA A 50 -1.62 7.80 5.21
C ALA A 50 -2.49 8.87 5.91
N LEU A 51 -3.63 8.48 6.46
CA LEU A 51 -4.51 9.40 7.20
C LEU A 51 -3.86 9.87 8.51
N ALA A 52 -3.14 9.00 9.22
CA ALA A 52 -2.39 9.37 10.42
C ALA A 52 -1.32 10.41 10.12
N GLU A 53 -0.61 10.28 9.01
CA GLU A 53 0.43 11.22 8.61
C GLU A 53 -0.16 12.55 8.13
N LEU A 54 -1.26 12.54 7.38
CA LEU A 54 -2.00 13.76 7.04
C LEU A 54 -2.43 14.51 8.31
N LYS A 55 -2.91 13.80 9.34
CA LYS A 55 -3.27 14.41 10.62
C LYS A 55 -2.05 15.03 11.31
N LYS A 56 -0.88 14.37 11.32
CA LYS A 56 0.38 14.93 11.84
C LYS A 56 0.79 16.20 11.09
N ALA A 57 0.53 16.26 9.79
CA ALA A 57 0.76 17.43 8.94
C ALA A 57 -0.29 18.54 9.12
N GLY A 58 -1.28 18.37 10.00
CA GLY A 58 -2.31 19.36 10.30
C GLY A 58 -3.59 19.25 9.47
N TYR A 59 -3.72 18.22 8.63
CA TYR A 59 -4.93 17.94 7.86
C TYR A 59 -5.83 16.96 8.62
N GLU A 60 -6.88 17.48 9.26
CA GLU A 60 -7.75 16.68 10.13
C GLU A 60 -9.14 16.49 9.50
N PRO A 61 -9.62 15.22 9.35
CA PRO A 61 -10.98 14.94 8.91
C PRO A 61 -12.03 15.65 9.78
N GLY A 62 -13.00 16.28 9.11
CA GLY A 62 -14.08 17.04 9.77
C GLY A 62 -13.71 18.46 10.22
N LYS A 63 -12.44 18.89 10.08
CA LYS A 63 -12.01 20.26 10.32
C LYS A 63 -11.65 20.96 9.00
N ASN A 64 -10.51 20.60 8.42
CA ASN A 64 -9.97 21.17 7.20
C ASN A 64 -9.65 20.10 6.13
N LEU A 65 -10.08 18.87 6.35
CA LEU A 65 -9.93 17.76 5.43
C LEU A 65 -11.26 17.03 5.24
N LYS A 66 -11.66 16.82 3.99
CA LYS A 66 -12.73 15.90 3.61
C LYS A 66 -12.12 14.69 2.93
N VAL A 67 -12.48 13.49 3.38
CA VAL A 67 -12.00 12.22 2.84
C VAL A 67 -13.18 11.44 2.25
N ASP A 68 -13.08 11.04 0.98
CA ASP A 68 -13.99 10.08 0.32
C ASP A 68 -13.22 8.79 0.06
N PHE A 69 -13.57 7.71 0.75
CA PHE A 69 -12.98 6.39 0.56
C PHE A 69 -13.95 5.45 -0.16
N GLN A 70 -13.45 4.76 -1.19
CA GLN A 70 -14.21 3.74 -1.91
C GLN A 70 -13.38 2.50 -2.24
N SER A 71 -13.92 1.33 -1.92
CA SER A 71 -13.35 0.03 -2.26
C SER A 71 -13.97 -0.51 -3.55
N ALA A 72 -13.13 -1.04 -4.43
CA ALA A 72 -13.59 -1.68 -5.66
C ALA A 72 -14.01 -3.14 -5.47
N GLN A 73 -13.91 -3.69 -4.26
CA GLN A 73 -14.34 -5.06 -3.90
C GLN A 73 -13.71 -6.15 -4.81
N GLY A 74 -12.44 -5.96 -5.20
CA GLY A 74 -11.71 -6.86 -6.09
C GLY A 74 -12.10 -6.79 -7.57
N ASN A 75 -12.96 -5.83 -7.95
CA ASN A 75 -13.48 -5.72 -9.31
C ASN A 75 -12.88 -4.53 -10.06
N THR A 76 -12.14 -4.80 -11.14
CA THR A 76 -11.47 -3.78 -11.94
C THR A 76 -12.43 -2.84 -12.67
N ALA A 77 -13.61 -3.32 -13.05
CA ALA A 77 -14.64 -2.46 -13.67
C ALA A 77 -15.18 -1.46 -12.63
N THR A 78 -15.41 -1.90 -11.39
CA THR A 78 -15.78 -1.02 -10.27
C THR A 78 -14.66 -0.02 -9.98
N ALA A 79 -13.38 -0.44 -9.98
CA ALA A 79 -12.25 0.47 -9.82
C ALA A 79 -12.24 1.58 -10.88
N ALA A 80 -12.54 1.23 -12.14
CA ALA A 80 -12.66 2.20 -13.23
C ALA A 80 -13.86 3.16 -13.05
N GLN A 81 -14.97 2.70 -12.47
CA GLN A 81 -16.13 3.57 -12.16
C GLN A 81 -15.80 4.55 -11.02
N ILE A 82 -15.15 4.07 -9.96
CA ILE A 82 -14.67 4.89 -8.84
C ILE A 82 -13.70 5.96 -9.35
N ALA A 83 -12.74 5.59 -10.19
CA ALA A 83 -11.79 6.53 -10.77
C ALA A 83 -12.50 7.66 -11.54
N ARG A 84 -13.48 7.33 -12.39
CA ARG A 84 -14.28 8.34 -13.12
C ARG A 84 -15.08 9.24 -12.19
N LYS A 85 -15.69 8.66 -11.13
CA LYS A 85 -16.40 9.46 -10.11
C LYS A 85 -15.46 10.47 -9.47
N PHE A 86 -14.30 10.02 -8.99
CA PHE A 86 -13.32 10.90 -8.35
C PHE A 86 -12.82 12.01 -9.27
N VAL A 87 -12.60 11.71 -10.55
CA VAL A 87 -12.25 12.75 -11.54
C VAL A 87 -13.36 13.80 -11.68
N GLY A 88 -14.62 13.38 -11.64
CA GLY A 88 -15.78 14.28 -11.64
C GLY A 88 -15.88 15.14 -10.38
N ASP A 89 -15.52 14.59 -9.22
CA ASP A 89 -15.55 15.27 -7.93
C ASP A 89 -14.38 16.27 -7.73
N LYS A 90 -13.32 16.16 -8.55
CA LYS A 90 -12.15 17.06 -8.57
C LYS A 90 -11.49 17.22 -7.20
N PRO A 91 -11.03 16.15 -6.54
CA PRO A 91 -10.31 16.27 -5.28
C PRO A 91 -8.94 16.95 -5.48
N ASP A 92 -8.35 17.46 -4.39
CA ASP A 92 -7.01 18.05 -4.40
C ASP A 92 -5.92 16.96 -4.65
N VAL A 93 -6.16 15.72 -4.20
CA VAL A 93 -5.29 14.58 -4.44
C VAL A 93 -6.08 13.27 -4.39
N ILE A 94 -5.67 12.29 -5.18
CA ILE A 94 -6.22 10.92 -5.14
C ILE A 94 -5.14 9.96 -4.65
N LEU A 95 -5.44 9.23 -3.57
CA LEU A 95 -4.66 8.06 -3.13
C LEU A 95 -5.26 6.81 -3.77
N ALA A 96 -4.43 6.08 -4.53
CA ALA A 96 -4.82 4.83 -5.17
C ALA A 96 -4.01 3.66 -4.59
N ILE A 97 -4.69 2.77 -3.85
CA ILE A 97 -4.09 1.65 -3.13
C ILE A 97 -4.29 0.35 -3.91
N GLY A 98 -3.18 -0.34 -4.21
CA GLY A 98 -3.17 -1.56 -5.02
C GLY A 98 -3.13 -1.31 -6.52
N THR A 99 -2.43 -2.17 -7.25
CA THR A 99 -2.10 -1.98 -8.67
C THR A 99 -3.31 -1.73 -9.57
N PRO A 100 -4.42 -2.51 -9.51
CA PRO A 100 -5.54 -2.26 -10.41
C PRO A 100 -6.29 -0.95 -10.15
N SER A 101 -6.37 -0.49 -8.89
CA SER A 101 -6.93 0.82 -8.56
C SER A 101 -6.05 1.95 -9.10
N ALA A 102 -4.73 1.86 -8.89
CA ALA A 102 -3.78 2.85 -9.40
C ALA A 102 -3.83 2.96 -10.94
N GLN A 103 -3.87 1.82 -11.63
CA GLN A 103 -4.04 1.78 -13.09
C GLN A 103 -5.32 2.47 -13.54
N SER A 104 -6.43 2.23 -12.85
CA SER A 104 -7.73 2.83 -13.16
C SER A 104 -7.70 4.35 -12.98
N VAL A 105 -7.13 4.85 -11.88
CA VAL A 105 -7.04 6.29 -11.59
C VAL A 105 -6.08 6.99 -12.56
N VAL A 106 -4.89 6.44 -12.78
CA VAL A 106 -3.91 7.03 -13.70
C VAL A 106 -4.41 7.06 -15.15
N ALA A 107 -5.23 6.07 -15.56
CA ALA A 107 -5.89 6.09 -16.85
C ALA A 107 -6.97 7.17 -16.97
N ALA A 108 -7.64 7.52 -15.86
CA ALA A 108 -8.79 8.44 -15.84
C ALA A 108 -8.41 9.91 -15.79
N THR A 109 -7.24 10.28 -15.24
CA THR A 109 -6.83 11.69 -15.10
C THR A 109 -5.37 11.93 -15.51
N ARG A 110 -5.09 13.15 -16.02
CA ARG A 110 -3.75 13.65 -16.31
C ARG A 110 -3.44 14.94 -15.55
N THR A 111 -4.38 15.43 -14.75
CA THR A 111 -4.29 16.75 -14.11
C THR A 111 -4.42 16.68 -12.60
N ILE A 112 -5.33 15.85 -12.06
CA ILE A 112 -5.48 15.68 -10.62
C ILE A 112 -4.26 14.92 -10.11
N PRO A 113 -3.58 15.39 -9.06
CA PRO A 113 -2.46 14.68 -8.45
C PRO A 113 -2.86 13.28 -7.99
N VAL A 114 -2.06 12.28 -8.33
CA VAL A 114 -2.26 10.88 -7.95
C VAL A 114 -1.06 10.40 -7.16
N VAL A 115 -1.31 9.89 -5.97
CA VAL A 115 -0.32 9.17 -5.17
C VAL A 115 -0.77 7.70 -5.14
N PHE A 116 0.04 6.82 -5.69
CA PHE A 116 -0.21 5.39 -5.56
C PHE A 116 0.49 4.81 -4.32
N SER A 117 -0.03 3.70 -3.79
CA SER A 117 0.60 2.98 -2.68
C SER A 117 0.34 1.48 -2.79
N ALA A 118 1.25 0.66 -2.23
CA ALA A 118 1.22 -0.79 -2.31
C ALA A 118 1.20 -1.29 -3.77
N ILE A 119 2.21 -0.88 -4.52
CA ILE A 119 2.42 -1.23 -5.92
C ILE A 119 3.76 -1.96 -6.04
N SER A 120 3.72 -3.24 -6.40
CA SER A 120 4.92 -4.08 -6.45
C SER A 120 5.90 -3.68 -7.56
N ASP A 121 5.38 -3.24 -8.72
CA ASP A 121 6.19 -2.71 -9.82
C ASP A 121 5.43 -1.60 -10.56
N PRO A 122 5.68 -0.34 -10.22
CA PRO A 122 4.98 0.79 -10.84
C PRO A 122 5.34 1.01 -12.31
N VAL A 123 6.51 0.54 -12.76
CA VAL A 123 6.93 0.61 -14.15
C VAL A 123 6.22 -0.44 -14.99
N ALA A 124 6.21 -1.69 -14.56
CA ALA A 124 5.45 -2.77 -15.20
C ALA A 124 3.95 -2.48 -15.22
N ALA A 125 3.43 -1.85 -14.16
CA ALA A 125 2.04 -1.40 -14.06
C ALA A 125 1.73 -0.18 -14.97
N LYS A 126 2.75 0.43 -15.62
CA LYS A 126 2.65 1.62 -16.48
C LYS A 126 2.10 2.86 -15.76
N LEU A 127 2.39 2.99 -14.50
CA LEU A 127 2.03 4.18 -13.70
C LEU A 127 3.06 5.29 -13.90
N VAL A 128 4.33 4.91 -13.99
CA VAL A 128 5.49 5.78 -14.22
C VAL A 128 6.41 5.15 -15.26
N LYS A 129 7.34 5.93 -15.81
CA LYS A 129 8.34 5.42 -16.79
C LYS A 129 9.51 4.73 -16.11
N ASP A 130 9.92 5.27 -14.98
CA ASP A 130 11.04 4.81 -14.15
C ASP A 130 10.77 5.19 -12.68
N TRP A 131 11.70 4.91 -11.80
CA TRP A 131 11.60 5.16 -10.36
C TRP A 131 11.91 6.60 -9.94
N GLY A 132 12.36 7.44 -10.86
CA GLY A 132 12.65 8.85 -10.64
C GLY A 132 11.39 9.72 -10.59
N ALA A 133 11.59 11.02 -10.56
CA ALA A 133 10.52 12.01 -10.69
C ALA A 133 9.81 11.86 -12.05
N SER A 134 8.51 11.62 -12.03
CA SER A 134 7.76 11.23 -13.23
C SER A 134 7.56 12.36 -14.24
N GLY A 135 7.65 13.63 -13.80
CA GLY A 135 7.31 14.81 -14.59
C GLY A 135 5.83 14.88 -14.98
N THR A 136 4.97 14.07 -14.36
CA THR A 136 3.53 14.01 -14.64
C THR A 136 2.71 14.38 -13.39
N ASN A 137 1.43 14.03 -13.36
CA ASN A 137 0.60 14.17 -12.16
C ASN A 137 0.67 12.96 -11.21
N VAL A 138 1.64 12.06 -11.37
CA VAL A 138 1.69 10.76 -10.66
C VAL A 138 2.98 10.62 -9.88
N THR A 139 2.87 10.18 -8.63
CA THR A 139 3.96 9.70 -7.77
C THR A 139 3.43 8.61 -6.84
N GLY A 140 4.24 8.09 -5.94
CA GLY A 140 3.77 7.16 -4.92
C GLY A 140 4.84 6.34 -4.24
N ALA A 141 4.39 5.36 -3.47
CA ALA A 141 5.23 4.44 -2.72
C ALA A 141 4.98 2.98 -3.14
N SER A 142 6.06 2.27 -3.39
CA SER A 142 6.07 0.88 -3.84
C SER A 142 6.36 -0.06 -2.67
N ASP A 143 5.68 -1.19 -2.66
CA ASP A 143 5.94 -2.32 -1.77
C ASP A 143 6.84 -3.38 -2.42
N THR A 144 7.59 -3.01 -3.46
CA THR A 144 8.46 -3.96 -4.17
C THR A 144 9.30 -4.80 -3.22
N LEU A 145 9.36 -6.09 -3.49
CA LEU A 145 10.12 -7.05 -2.72
C LEU A 145 11.20 -7.68 -3.58
N LEU A 146 12.39 -7.80 -3.01
CA LEU A 146 13.43 -8.64 -3.60
C LEU A 146 13.03 -10.10 -3.46
N ILE A 147 13.04 -10.84 -4.57
CA ILE A 147 12.58 -12.24 -4.57
C ILE A 147 13.54 -13.18 -3.84
N GLN A 148 14.85 -12.89 -3.83
CA GLN A 148 15.84 -13.79 -3.21
C GLN A 148 15.63 -13.96 -1.69
N PRO A 149 15.39 -12.93 -0.87
CA PRO A 149 15.04 -13.12 0.55
C PRO A 149 13.81 -13.98 0.78
N GLN A 150 12.81 -13.95 -0.12
CA GLN A 150 11.63 -14.82 -0.04
C GLN A 150 12.01 -16.28 -0.26
N ILE A 151 12.87 -16.54 -1.25
CA ILE A 151 13.39 -17.89 -1.56
C ILE A 151 14.24 -18.41 -0.40
N ASP A 152 15.07 -17.57 0.18
CA ASP A 152 15.93 -17.93 1.31
C ASP A 152 15.09 -18.31 2.54
N LEU A 153 14.00 -17.58 2.81
CA LEU A 153 13.04 -17.93 3.85
C LEU A 153 12.38 -19.29 3.56
N ILE A 154 11.91 -19.51 2.33
CA ILE A 154 11.30 -20.77 1.93
C ILE A 154 12.30 -21.93 2.13
N LYS A 155 13.56 -21.79 1.71
CA LYS A 155 14.59 -22.83 1.86
C LYS A 155 14.96 -23.09 3.33
N GLN A 156 14.89 -22.09 4.20
CA GLN A 156 15.11 -22.29 5.64
C GLN A 156 13.97 -23.11 6.29
N LEU A 157 12.72 -22.93 5.81
CA LEU A 157 11.55 -23.66 6.31
C LEU A 157 11.38 -25.02 5.63
N ILE A 158 11.72 -25.13 4.35
CA ILE A 158 11.59 -26.33 3.51
C ILE A 158 12.94 -26.57 2.80
N PRO A 159 13.95 -27.14 3.48
CA PRO A 159 15.32 -27.20 2.96
C PRO A 159 15.48 -27.95 1.62
N ASN A 160 14.61 -28.92 1.34
CA ASN A 160 14.66 -29.72 0.13
C ASN A 160 13.62 -29.33 -0.91
N VAL A 161 13.14 -28.07 -0.86
CA VAL A 161 12.13 -27.58 -1.80
C VAL A 161 12.58 -27.77 -3.26
N LYS A 162 11.73 -28.41 -4.06
CA LYS A 162 11.91 -28.65 -5.50
C LYS A 162 10.82 -28.01 -6.32
N LYS A 163 9.62 -27.88 -5.75
CA LYS A 163 8.46 -27.33 -6.43
C LYS A 163 7.71 -26.34 -5.54
N ILE A 164 7.61 -25.12 -6.00
CA ILE A 164 6.86 -24.06 -5.33
C ILE A 164 5.56 -23.85 -6.09
N GLY A 165 4.42 -24.03 -5.42
CA GLY A 165 3.11 -23.68 -5.94
C GLY A 165 2.89 -22.18 -5.84
N TYR A 166 2.36 -21.58 -6.87
CA TYR A 166 2.03 -20.16 -6.88
C TYR A 166 0.57 -19.96 -7.30
N VAL A 167 -0.27 -19.64 -6.33
CA VAL A 167 -1.68 -19.27 -6.55
C VAL A 167 -1.75 -17.79 -6.82
N TYR A 168 -2.33 -17.37 -7.95
CA TYR A 168 -2.25 -15.98 -8.37
C TYR A 168 -3.40 -15.54 -9.29
N SER A 169 -3.68 -14.26 -9.28
CA SER A 169 -4.62 -13.60 -10.19
C SER A 169 -3.94 -13.25 -11.52
N SER A 170 -4.27 -13.97 -12.58
CA SER A 170 -3.67 -13.75 -13.90
C SER A 170 -3.99 -12.38 -14.51
N GLY A 171 -5.01 -11.69 -14.00
CA GLY A 171 -5.39 -10.33 -14.38
C GLY A 171 -4.69 -9.23 -13.60
N GLU A 172 -3.90 -9.55 -12.56
CA GLU A 172 -3.15 -8.58 -11.77
C GLU A 172 -1.68 -8.51 -12.20
N VAL A 173 -1.25 -7.34 -12.66
CA VAL A 173 0.14 -7.14 -13.15
C VAL A 173 1.17 -7.41 -12.06
N ASN A 174 0.93 -6.97 -10.81
CA ASN A 174 1.77 -7.27 -9.65
C ASN A 174 2.02 -8.76 -9.50
N SER A 175 0.98 -9.60 -9.57
CA SER A 175 1.08 -11.05 -9.40
C SER A 175 1.82 -11.73 -10.55
N VAL A 176 1.60 -11.26 -11.78
CA VAL A 176 2.32 -11.75 -12.98
C VAL A 176 3.81 -11.38 -12.94
N VAL A 177 4.15 -10.20 -12.42
CA VAL A 177 5.56 -9.79 -12.23
C VAL A 177 6.26 -10.73 -11.25
N VAL A 178 5.65 -11.00 -10.10
CA VAL A 178 6.22 -11.92 -9.10
C VAL A 178 6.34 -13.34 -9.65
N LEU A 179 5.36 -13.83 -10.40
CA LEU A 179 5.45 -15.12 -11.08
C LEU A 179 6.71 -15.25 -11.95
N LYS A 180 6.95 -14.24 -12.79
CA LYS A 180 8.15 -14.22 -13.67
C LYS A 180 9.45 -14.17 -12.86
N GLN A 181 9.49 -13.38 -11.79
CA GLN A 181 10.65 -13.32 -10.90
C GLN A 181 10.91 -14.68 -10.22
N LEU A 182 9.86 -15.37 -9.74
CA LEU A 182 9.97 -16.72 -9.17
C LEU A 182 10.47 -17.74 -10.18
N GLN A 183 9.92 -17.72 -11.40
CA GLN A 183 10.33 -18.64 -12.47
C GLN A 183 11.80 -18.43 -12.87
N GLU A 184 12.24 -17.18 -12.97
CA GLU A 184 13.64 -16.89 -13.27
C GLU A 184 14.56 -17.29 -12.12
N ALA A 185 14.18 -16.98 -10.89
CA ALA A 185 14.94 -17.38 -9.72
C ALA A 185 14.97 -18.92 -9.54
N GLY A 186 13.93 -19.62 -9.96
CA GLY A 186 13.89 -21.10 -9.95
C GLY A 186 15.02 -21.73 -10.74
N LYS A 187 15.39 -21.15 -11.88
CA LYS A 187 16.49 -21.62 -12.74
C LYS A 187 17.83 -21.64 -12.00
N THR A 188 18.10 -20.60 -11.19
CA THR A 188 19.37 -20.46 -10.46
C THR A 188 19.33 -21.14 -9.09
N ASN A 189 18.15 -21.26 -8.50
CA ASN A 189 17.94 -21.80 -7.16
C ASN A 189 17.55 -23.28 -7.11
N GLY A 190 17.32 -23.92 -8.27
CA GLY A 190 17.07 -25.36 -8.40
C GLY A 190 15.67 -25.81 -8.00
N PHE A 191 14.65 -24.98 -8.21
CA PHE A 191 13.25 -25.32 -8.03
C PHE A 191 12.40 -24.98 -9.26
N GLU A 192 11.27 -25.66 -9.39
CA GLU A 192 10.23 -25.39 -10.39
C GLU A 192 9.07 -24.60 -9.77
N VAL A 193 8.46 -23.69 -10.53
CA VAL A 193 7.22 -23.01 -10.15
C VAL A 193 6.03 -23.69 -10.82
N VAL A 194 5.09 -24.14 -10.01
CA VAL A 194 3.83 -24.74 -10.48
C VAL A 194 2.73 -23.71 -10.34
N GLU A 195 2.25 -23.24 -11.47
CA GLU A 195 1.22 -22.20 -11.52
C GLU A 195 -0.16 -22.75 -11.18
N ALA A 196 -0.92 -21.96 -10.43
CA ALA A 196 -2.34 -22.19 -10.13
C ALA A 196 -3.13 -20.88 -10.27
N PRO A 197 -3.52 -20.52 -11.51
CA PRO A 197 -4.24 -19.27 -11.75
C PRO A 197 -5.62 -19.27 -11.11
N ALA A 198 -5.94 -18.18 -10.42
CA ALA A 198 -7.20 -17.93 -9.73
C ALA A 198 -7.65 -16.47 -9.96
N PRO A 199 -8.31 -16.19 -11.10
CA PRO A 199 -8.63 -14.82 -11.49
C PRO A 199 -9.68 -14.14 -10.59
N ARG A 200 -10.37 -14.91 -9.73
CA ARG A 200 -11.38 -14.40 -8.80
C ARG A 200 -11.14 -14.97 -7.40
N THR A 201 -11.56 -14.25 -6.37
CA THR A 201 -11.52 -14.72 -4.96
C THR A 201 -12.17 -16.09 -4.75
N THR A 202 -13.26 -16.37 -5.47
CA THR A 202 -14.00 -17.67 -5.42
C THR A 202 -13.20 -18.84 -5.97
N ASP A 203 -12.18 -18.61 -6.79
CA ASP A 203 -11.38 -19.65 -7.44
C ASP A 203 -10.18 -20.09 -6.58
N ILE A 204 -9.79 -19.30 -5.58
CA ILE A 204 -8.58 -19.47 -4.78
C ILE A 204 -8.48 -20.85 -4.13
N GLY A 205 -9.52 -21.29 -3.43
CA GLY A 205 -9.52 -22.59 -2.77
C GLY A 205 -9.42 -23.78 -3.74
N THR A 206 -10.01 -23.65 -4.94
CA THR A 206 -9.91 -24.69 -5.98
C THR A 206 -8.54 -24.71 -6.61
N ALA A 207 -7.96 -23.55 -6.90
CA ALA A 207 -6.60 -23.42 -7.41
C ALA A 207 -5.58 -24.02 -6.41
N ALA A 208 -5.71 -23.72 -5.12
CA ALA A 208 -4.86 -24.31 -4.08
C ALA A 208 -4.97 -25.84 -4.01
N ARG A 209 -6.19 -26.38 -4.04
CA ARG A 209 -6.40 -27.86 -4.06
C ARG A 209 -5.80 -28.54 -5.28
N SER A 210 -5.74 -27.87 -6.44
CA SER A 210 -5.12 -28.44 -7.65
C SER A 210 -3.63 -28.69 -7.52
N LEU A 211 -2.98 -28.11 -6.51
CA LEU A 211 -1.54 -28.27 -6.22
C LEU A 211 -1.25 -29.50 -5.37
N LYS A 212 -2.26 -30.20 -4.84
CA LYS A 212 -2.07 -31.39 -3.99
C LYS A 212 -1.21 -32.45 -4.66
N GLY A 213 -0.13 -32.88 -3.96
CA GLY A 213 0.83 -33.88 -4.45
C GLY A 213 1.72 -33.38 -5.60
N ARG A 214 1.67 -32.11 -5.94
CA ARG A 214 2.43 -31.53 -7.05
C ARG A 214 3.52 -30.56 -6.60
N VAL A 215 3.44 -30.06 -5.38
CA VAL A 215 4.33 -29.03 -4.83
C VAL A 215 4.73 -29.33 -3.39
N ASP A 216 5.85 -28.75 -2.96
CA ASP A 216 6.39 -28.91 -1.61
C ASP A 216 5.90 -27.79 -0.67
N VAL A 217 5.56 -26.63 -1.24
CA VAL A 217 5.11 -25.43 -0.52
C VAL A 217 4.27 -24.57 -1.46
N ILE A 218 3.30 -23.84 -0.94
CA ILE A 218 2.65 -22.76 -1.65
C ILE A 218 3.27 -21.44 -1.15
N TYR A 219 3.76 -20.64 -2.09
CA TYR A 219 4.16 -19.26 -1.84
C TYR A 219 3.05 -18.32 -2.33
N THR A 220 2.72 -17.31 -1.53
CA THR A 220 1.75 -16.27 -1.89
C THR A 220 2.41 -14.90 -1.87
N SER A 221 2.23 -14.17 -2.98
CA SER A 221 2.62 -12.76 -3.04
C SER A 221 1.52 -11.85 -2.47
N THR A 222 1.71 -10.55 -2.62
CA THR A 222 0.71 -9.51 -2.32
C THR A 222 -0.38 -9.43 -3.41
N ASP A 223 -0.88 -10.58 -3.85
CA ASP A 223 -2.02 -10.72 -4.76
C ASP A 223 -3.31 -10.34 -4.02
N ASN A 224 -4.02 -9.34 -4.52
CA ASN A 224 -5.16 -8.79 -3.80
C ASN A 224 -6.31 -9.79 -3.61
N ASN A 225 -6.59 -10.63 -4.60
CA ASN A 225 -7.62 -11.66 -4.50
C ASN A 225 -7.20 -12.79 -3.55
N VAL A 226 -5.93 -13.21 -3.63
CA VAL A 226 -5.39 -14.28 -2.77
C VAL A 226 -5.40 -13.83 -1.31
N VAL A 227 -4.89 -12.64 -1.01
CA VAL A 227 -4.89 -12.09 0.35
C VAL A 227 -6.31 -11.89 0.87
N SER A 228 -7.22 -11.40 0.03
CA SER A 228 -8.64 -11.22 0.41
C SER A 228 -9.33 -12.53 0.79
N ALA A 229 -9.02 -13.64 0.12
CA ALA A 229 -9.62 -14.95 0.35
C ALA A 229 -8.68 -15.94 1.07
N TYR A 230 -7.79 -15.46 1.93
CA TYR A 230 -6.70 -16.25 2.50
C TYR A 230 -7.18 -17.45 3.33
N GLU A 231 -8.31 -17.34 4.04
CA GLU A 231 -8.90 -18.45 4.79
C GLU A 231 -9.29 -19.62 3.88
N SER A 232 -9.78 -19.33 2.67
CA SER A 232 -10.09 -20.37 1.68
C SER A 232 -8.82 -21.06 1.16
N LEU A 233 -7.74 -20.29 0.96
CA LEU A 233 -6.43 -20.81 0.61
C LEU A 233 -5.88 -21.69 1.74
N TYR A 234 -5.85 -21.17 2.98
CA TYR A 234 -5.34 -21.87 4.15
C TYR A 234 -6.05 -23.21 4.35
N LYS A 235 -7.38 -23.21 4.33
CA LYS A 235 -8.15 -24.44 4.45
C LYS A 235 -7.78 -25.46 3.38
N ALA A 236 -7.69 -25.04 2.12
CA ALA A 236 -7.35 -25.91 0.99
C ALA A 236 -5.92 -26.46 1.10
N ALA A 237 -4.98 -25.63 1.54
CA ALA A 237 -3.59 -26.01 1.76
C ALA A 237 -3.46 -27.00 2.92
N LEU A 238 -4.15 -26.76 4.05
CA LEU A 238 -4.16 -27.62 5.22
C LEU A 238 -4.77 -28.99 4.88
N ASP A 239 -5.93 -29.03 4.22
CA ASP A 239 -6.59 -30.27 3.77
C ASP A 239 -5.70 -31.04 2.76
N SER A 240 -4.76 -30.38 2.12
CA SER A 240 -3.81 -30.97 1.15
C SER A 240 -2.45 -31.30 1.75
N GLY A 241 -2.17 -30.87 3.00
CA GLY A 241 -0.88 -31.03 3.66
C GLY A 241 0.25 -30.20 3.02
N ILE A 242 -0.07 -29.05 2.41
CA ILE A 242 0.91 -28.21 1.72
C ILE A 242 1.20 -26.95 2.56
N PRO A 243 2.45 -26.76 3.06
CA PRO A 243 2.85 -25.59 3.83
C PRO A 243 2.61 -24.27 3.08
N LEU A 244 2.30 -23.18 3.82
CA LEU A 244 2.10 -21.83 3.30
C LEU A 244 3.20 -20.88 3.77
N VAL A 245 3.88 -20.24 2.84
CA VAL A 245 4.80 -19.10 3.08
C VAL A 245 4.32 -17.91 2.27
N ALA A 246 4.40 -16.71 2.83
CA ALA A 246 3.80 -15.52 2.24
C ALA A 246 4.75 -14.33 2.19
N SER A 247 4.41 -13.32 1.38
CA SER A 247 5.05 -12.00 1.40
C SER A 247 4.15 -10.90 1.98
N ASP A 248 3.11 -11.27 2.72
CA ASP A 248 2.23 -10.34 3.42
C ASP A 248 2.10 -10.80 4.88
N THR A 249 2.62 -10.00 5.81
CA THR A 249 2.62 -10.34 7.25
C THR A 249 1.22 -10.47 7.84
N SER A 250 0.21 -9.80 7.27
CA SER A 250 -1.18 -9.91 7.72
C SER A 250 -1.76 -11.32 7.54
N THR A 251 -1.16 -12.13 6.66
CA THR A 251 -1.60 -13.51 6.39
C THR A 251 -1.11 -14.51 7.44
N VAL A 252 -0.12 -14.14 8.26
CA VAL A 252 0.46 -15.04 9.28
C VAL A 252 -0.56 -15.40 10.36
N ALA A 253 -1.33 -14.43 10.84
CA ALA A 253 -2.44 -14.69 11.77
C ALA A 253 -3.58 -15.50 11.12
N ARG A 254 -3.62 -15.56 9.79
CA ARG A 254 -4.63 -16.25 8.97
C ARG A 254 -4.15 -17.60 8.44
N GLY A 255 -2.97 -18.07 8.88
CA GLY A 255 -2.52 -19.43 8.62
C GLY A 255 -1.23 -19.60 7.82
N ALA A 256 -0.57 -18.56 7.32
CA ALA A 256 0.79 -18.67 6.81
C ALA A 256 1.75 -19.06 7.93
N ILE A 257 2.72 -19.93 7.64
CA ILE A 257 3.79 -20.32 8.59
C ILE A 257 4.70 -19.12 8.84
N ALA A 258 5.03 -18.40 7.79
CA ALA A 258 5.91 -17.24 7.83
C ALA A 258 5.55 -16.26 6.73
N ALA A 259 5.82 -14.99 6.99
CA ALA A 259 5.82 -13.96 5.96
C ALA A 259 6.97 -12.97 6.19
N LEU A 260 7.62 -12.59 5.10
CA LEU A 260 8.64 -11.56 5.06
C LEU A 260 8.15 -10.41 4.18
N SER A 261 7.88 -9.25 4.76
CA SER A 261 7.16 -8.17 4.09
C SER A 261 7.59 -6.79 4.52
N ASN A 262 7.25 -5.79 3.72
CA ASN A 262 7.28 -4.39 4.11
C ASN A 262 6.26 -4.12 5.23
N ASN A 263 6.53 -3.07 6.02
CA ASN A 263 5.54 -2.55 6.96
C ASN A 263 4.52 -1.68 6.21
N TYR A 264 3.29 -2.18 6.03
CA TYR A 264 2.26 -1.49 5.26
C TYR A 264 1.74 -0.21 5.93
N TYR A 265 1.71 -0.15 7.27
CA TYR A 265 1.39 1.09 7.95
C TYR A 265 2.46 2.17 7.70
N GLY A 266 3.75 1.80 7.80
CA GLY A 266 4.86 2.69 7.47
C GLY A 266 4.87 3.12 6.00
N LEU A 267 4.49 2.22 5.07
CA LEU A 267 4.29 2.56 3.66
C LEU A 267 3.19 3.61 3.50
N GLY A 268 2.11 3.48 4.26
CA GLY A 268 1.05 4.48 4.36
C GLY A 268 1.55 5.81 4.89
N GLU A 269 2.39 5.82 5.94
CA GLU A 269 2.98 7.06 6.45
C GLU A 269 3.83 7.78 5.38
N GLU A 270 4.67 7.06 4.63
CA GLU A 270 5.43 7.66 3.52
C GLU A 270 4.49 8.22 2.43
N THR A 271 3.42 7.51 2.12
CA THR A 271 2.39 7.97 1.19
C THR A 271 1.68 9.24 1.71
N GLY A 272 1.34 9.27 2.99
CA GLY A 272 0.72 10.42 3.65
C GLY A 272 1.60 11.68 3.62
N LYS A 273 2.92 11.53 3.81
CA LYS A 273 3.89 12.63 3.67
C LYS A 273 3.88 13.20 2.26
N MET A 274 3.83 12.33 1.24
CA MET A 274 3.74 12.79 -0.16
C MET A 274 2.43 13.55 -0.41
N MET A 275 1.31 13.04 0.11
CA MET A 275 0.01 13.71 -0.01
C MET A 275 0.00 15.07 0.68
N ALA A 276 0.56 15.19 1.89
CA ALA A 276 0.67 16.46 2.61
C ALA A 276 1.45 17.50 1.80
N ARG A 277 2.61 17.12 1.23
CA ARG A 277 3.41 18.00 0.35
C ARG A 277 2.62 18.47 -0.88
N ILE A 278 1.78 17.59 -1.47
CA ILE A 278 0.90 17.95 -2.58
C ILE A 278 -0.17 18.95 -2.12
N LEU A 279 -0.79 18.74 -0.97
CA LEU A 279 -1.78 19.67 -0.40
C LEU A 279 -1.16 21.03 -0.06
N ASP A 280 0.14 21.08 0.24
CA ASP A 280 0.94 22.28 0.45
C ASP A 280 1.42 22.92 -0.87
N GLY A 281 1.07 22.35 -2.04
CA GLY A 281 1.33 22.90 -3.37
C GLY A 281 2.49 22.32 -4.15
N GLU A 282 3.16 21.27 -3.65
CA GLU A 282 4.21 20.58 -4.40
C GLU A 282 3.59 19.74 -5.52
N LYS A 283 4.29 19.65 -6.66
CA LYS A 283 3.82 18.84 -7.78
C LYS A 283 4.14 17.37 -7.57
N ALA A 284 3.15 16.50 -7.76
CA ALA A 284 3.34 15.05 -7.68
C ALA A 284 4.49 14.56 -8.58
N GLY A 285 4.59 15.12 -9.79
CA GLY A 285 5.60 14.74 -10.78
C GLY A 285 7.04 15.08 -10.42
N ASP A 286 7.28 15.95 -9.45
CA ASP A 286 8.61 16.32 -8.97
C ASP A 286 9.14 15.35 -7.89
N MET A 287 8.27 14.50 -7.37
CA MET A 287 8.62 13.51 -6.35
C MET A 287 8.94 12.14 -6.97
N PRO A 288 10.13 11.55 -6.68
CA PRO A 288 10.45 10.20 -7.11
C PRO A 288 9.57 9.16 -6.37
N VAL A 289 9.44 7.99 -6.99
CA VAL A 289 8.80 6.84 -6.34
C VAL A 289 9.62 6.42 -5.11
N LYS A 290 8.94 6.20 -3.99
CA LYS A 290 9.55 5.72 -2.75
C LYS A 290 9.46 4.19 -2.67
N THR A 291 10.49 3.60 -2.05
CA THR A 291 10.53 2.18 -1.68
C THR A 291 10.74 2.06 -0.17
N MET A 292 10.39 0.91 0.38
CA MET A 292 10.68 0.57 1.77
C MET A 292 12.00 -0.20 1.82
N ASP A 293 12.84 0.13 2.80
CA ASP A 293 14.19 -0.47 2.90
C ASP A 293 14.27 -1.66 3.86
N LYS A 294 13.22 -1.86 4.68
CA LYS A 294 13.23 -2.86 5.74
C LYS A 294 12.07 -3.82 5.62
N LEU A 295 12.40 -5.12 5.65
CA LEU A 295 11.42 -6.19 5.73
C LEU A 295 11.24 -6.65 7.19
N ASP A 296 9.99 -6.91 7.57
CA ASP A 296 9.61 -7.50 8.84
C ASP A 296 9.29 -8.99 8.62
N LEU A 297 9.88 -9.85 9.46
CA LEU A 297 9.58 -11.29 9.49
C LEU A 297 8.54 -11.54 10.59
N HIS A 298 7.43 -12.18 10.21
CA HIS A 298 6.43 -12.69 11.14
C HIS A 298 6.33 -14.21 11.01
N LEU A 299 6.10 -14.91 12.12
CA LEU A 299 6.03 -16.35 12.20
C LEU A 299 4.76 -16.83 12.92
N ASN A 300 4.23 -17.97 12.50
CA ASN A 300 3.14 -18.67 13.17
C ASN A 300 3.55 -20.13 13.46
N LEU A 301 3.99 -20.36 14.69
CA LEU A 301 4.46 -21.69 15.13
C LEU A 301 3.29 -22.69 15.22
N LYS A 302 2.07 -22.22 15.48
CA LYS A 302 0.88 -23.07 15.44
C LYS A 302 0.61 -23.58 14.03
N SER A 303 0.69 -22.73 13.03
CA SER A 303 0.57 -23.14 11.62
C SER A 303 1.74 -24.05 11.21
N ALA A 304 2.97 -23.72 11.60
CA ALA A 304 4.13 -24.55 11.34
C ALA A 304 3.91 -25.98 11.87
N SER A 305 3.46 -26.11 13.11
CA SER A 305 3.13 -27.41 13.72
C SER A 305 2.03 -28.16 12.96
N ALA A 306 0.97 -27.45 12.54
CA ALA A 306 -0.15 -28.04 11.79
C ALA A 306 0.28 -28.58 10.42
N PHE A 307 1.29 -27.99 9.80
CA PHE A 307 1.88 -28.45 8.53
C PHE A 307 3.09 -29.39 8.73
N GLY A 308 3.49 -29.68 9.98
CA GLY A 308 4.65 -30.52 10.28
C GLY A 308 5.99 -29.87 9.90
N VAL A 309 6.06 -28.53 9.87
CA VAL A 309 7.26 -27.78 9.53
C VAL A 309 8.00 -27.36 10.80
N SER A 310 9.29 -27.66 10.87
CA SER A 310 10.17 -27.17 11.95
C SER A 310 10.70 -25.79 11.60
N VAL A 311 10.47 -24.82 12.47
CA VAL A 311 10.99 -23.45 12.32
C VAL A 311 12.35 -23.36 13.01
N PRO A 312 13.43 -22.99 12.29
CA PRO A 312 14.75 -22.80 12.90
C PRO A 312 14.74 -21.73 13.99
N GLN A 313 15.48 -21.96 15.07
CA GLN A 313 15.58 -20.99 16.17
C GLN A 313 16.08 -19.60 15.70
N THR A 314 16.99 -19.59 14.73
CA THR A 314 17.51 -18.33 14.15
C THR A 314 16.42 -17.48 13.48
N LEU A 315 15.40 -18.09 12.88
CA LEU A 315 14.24 -17.36 12.37
C LEU A 315 13.38 -16.83 13.51
N ILE A 316 13.16 -17.63 14.55
CA ILE A 316 12.37 -17.20 15.74
C ILE A 316 13.03 -16.00 16.39
N ASP A 317 14.35 -16.03 16.58
CA ASP A 317 15.13 -14.96 17.23
C ASP A 317 15.15 -13.67 16.39
N SER A 318 15.04 -13.77 15.06
CA SER A 318 15.04 -12.62 14.13
C SER A 318 13.65 -12.09 13.82
N ALA A 319 12.59 -12.80 14.20
CA ALA A 319 11.22 -12.42 13.89
C ALA A 319 10.78 -11.20 14.70
N LYS A 320 10.08 -10.29 14.03
CA LYS A 320 9.42 -9.15 14.67
C LYS A 320 8.19 -9.57 15.47
N GLU A 321 7.50 -10.60 14.99
CA GLU A 321 6.32 -11.15 15.63
C GLU A 321 6.31 -12.68 15.51
N VAL A 322 5.98 -13.35 16.62
CA VAL A 322 5.85 -14.80 16.68
C VAL A 322 4.52 -15.15 17.33
N ILE A 323 3.64 -15.77 16.57
CA ILE A 323 2.42 -16.40 17.08
C ILE A 323 2.83 -17.75 17.66
N ALA A 324 2.83 -17.86 18.99
CA ALA A 324 3.15 -19.08 19.71
C ALA A 324 2.06 -20.17 19.58
N GLN A 325 2.39 -21.39 19.96
CA GLN A 325 1.47 -22.53 19.99
C GLN A 325 0.32 -22.32 20.96
#